data_ffd633f694c7bdf0001888723e061125
#
_entry.id   ffd633f694c7bdf0001888723e061125
#
_cell.length_a   1.000
_cell.length_b   1.000
_cell.length_c   1.000
_cell.angle_alpha   90.00
_cell.angle_beta   90.00
_cell.angle_gamma   90.00
#
_symmetry.space_group_name_H-M   'P 1'
#
loop_
_entity.id
_entity.type
_entity.pdbx_description
1 polymer ?
#
loop_
_entity_poly.entity_id
_entity_poly.type
_entity_poly.pdbx_seq_one_letter_code
_entity_poly.pdbx_strand_id
1 'polypeptide(L)'
;MFLKKYLPAIPVIIILAMMIFTDSCANTTTPPSGGPKDTIPPVITKIEPLPGSINVPRHKTKLLLQFNEYVTIKDPKSLFLSPPLEKAPKYKLQGKGVLITFECDLDSAKTYTLDVTNAIGDNNEGNMFPGYTLVFSTGDRIDSMMVTGTVQDCNTLKPLKGATVMLYKDHADSALFLRRPDAAVKTDEWGYFCIRNIQDTVYRLYAIIDENNNNIYESETEKVAFFDTLITPVVKVNDTLPELQKYDMKDTASCLARKSEYELNIFKEKPTKQLIVNKERIGERTAYITFMAPYAQIDSIWIKGVPSDQLITQFNIMQDSLEIWVNDPKEQPDTFFLNVNYMKTDSLGLLNSFTEEIKLVKPKKSLAAKSSKKDMKKEDTLCVFTIDAKPETVEQYGFVFEFKYPLVEDAFDSLTFRYVNPKQQEYTEKYSIVQDSLNLRKYVLRPNVEMLPGYEYFVKVPHRKFKDINGFYNDSTEVKVTLPNDDKLSTLSLNLINVNNKYIVDLLNEKRDKIMRSYVIDKDSTLPFPYLKSGKYSIRITEDVNRNGVVDTGNLLEHKQPEKVLFYKLEDGTVLINIPEMTELEQNIDLAEMFK
;
A
#
# COMPACT_ATOMS: atom_id res chain seq x y z
N MET A 1 -23.03 57.53 -75.48
CA MET A 1 -24.06 56.49 -75.20
C MET A 1 -23.43 55.23 -74.59
N PHE A 2 -22.22 55.32 -74.05
CA PHE A 2 -21.48 54.16 -73.50
C PHE A 2 -21.40 54.13 -71.96
N LEU A 3 -21.65 55.26 -71.25
CA LEU A 3 -21.48 55.32 -69.80
C LEU A 3 -22.68 54.85 -68.96
N LYS A 4 -23.90 54.72 -69.55
CA LYS A 4 -25.08 54.31 -68.78
C LYS A 4 -25.24 52.77 -68.62
N LYS A 5 -24.45 51.96 -69.32
CA LYS A 5 -24.63 50.51 -69.30
C LYS A 5 -23.82 49.81 -68.19
N TYR A 6 -22.88 50.49 -67.57
CA TYR A 6 -22.00 49.94 -66.52
C TYR A 6 -22.23 50.55 -65.13
N LEU A 7 -23.20 51.45 -65.00
CA LEU A 7 -23.47 52.11 -63.71
C LEU A 7 -23.93 51.14 -62.60
N PRO A 8 -24.61 50.03 -62.87
CA PRO A 8 -24.90 49.07 -61.80
C PRO A 8 -23.73 48.13 -61.45
N ALA A 9 -22.66 48.06 -62.26
CA ALA A 9 -21.52 47.19 -61.97
C ALA A 9 -20.51 47.84 -61.03
N ILE A 10 -20.51 49.17 -60.91
CA ILE A 10 -19.57 49.93 -60.05
C ILE A 10 -19.74 49.60 -58.56
N PRO A 11 -20.94 49.56 -57.97
CA PRO A 11 -21.10 49.16 -56.56
C PRO A 11 -20.71 47.70 -56.31
N VAL A 12 -20.93 46.78 -57.28
CA VAL A 12 -20.52 45.39 -57.13
C VAL A 12 -18.99 45.25 -57.14
N ILE A 13 -18.29 46.01 -57.97
CA ILE A 13 -16.84 46.04 -58.00
C ILE A 13 -16.27 46.67 -56.72
N ILE A 14 -16.90 47.73 -56.17
CA ILE A 14 -16.49 48.34 -54.91
C ILE A 14 -16.72 47.36 -53.72
N ILE A 15 -17.81 46.62 -53.72
CA ILE A 15 -18.09 45.62 -52.67
C ILE A 15 -17.12 44.45 -52.79
N LEU A 16 -16.77 43.99 -54.01
CA LEU A 16 -15.80 42.96 -54.27
C LEU A 16 -14.38 43.39 -53.86
N ALA A 17 -14.02 44.69 -54.13
CA ALA A 17 -12.75 45.25 -53.70
C ALA A 17 -12.67 45.43 -52.17
N MET A 18 -13.78 45.80 -51.50
CA MET A 18 -13.85 45.82 -50.03
C MET A 18 -13.69 44.43 -49.41
N MET A 19 -14.20 43.37 -50.03
CA MET A 19 -13.99 41.99 -49.52
C MET A 19 -12.54 41.53 -49.61
N ILE A 20 -11.73 42.07 -50.55
CA ILE A 20 -10.32 41.70 -50.71
C ILE A 20 -9.41 42.39 -49.66
N PHE A 21 -9.88 43.49 -49.05
CA PHE A 21 -9.12 44.20 -48.02
C PHE A 21 -9.52 43.83 -46.58
N THR A 22 -10.40 42.85 -46.37
CA THR A 22 -10.75 42.37 -45.04
C THR A 22 -10.02 41.12 -44.58
N ASP A 23 -9.06 40.61 -45.35
CA ASP A 23 -8.13 39.62 -44.85
C ASP A 23 -7.12 40.28 -43.89
N SER A 24 -7.66 40.72 -42.74
CA SER A 24 -6.85 40.92 -41.56
C SER A 24 -6.44 39.52 -41.06
N CYS A 25 -5.33 39.02 -41.59
CA CYS A 25 -4.64 37.89 -41.00
C CYS A 25 -4.20 38.29 -39.59
N ALA A 26 -5.12 38.12 -38.62
CA ALA A 26 -4.67 37.97 -37.26
C ALA A 26 -3.81 36.67 -37.27
N ASN A 27 -2.53 36.85 -37.02
CA ASN A 27 -1.58 35.73 -36.93
C ASN A 27 -1.98 34.86 -35.72
N THR A 28 -2.86 33.88 -35.94
CA THR A 28 -3.38 32.95 -34.92
C THR A 28 -2.42 31.82 -34.61
N THR A 29 -1.21 31.84 -35.23
CA THR A 29 -0.24 30.76 -35.08
C THR A 29 0.78 30.95 -33.97
N THR A 30 0.87 32.14 -33.39
CA THR A 30 1.67 32.37 -32.18
C THR A 30 0.80 33.06 -31.15
N PRO A 31 0.43 32.38 -30.03
CA PRO A 31 -0.13 33.09 -28.89
C PRO A 31 0.86 34.19 -28.47
N PRO A 32 0.41 35.35 -28.01
CA PRO A 32 1.31 36.41 -27.57
C PRO A 32 2.28 35.76 -26.56
N SER A 33 3.56 35.83 -26.87
CA SER A 33 4.63 35.44 -25.96
C SER A 33 4.53 36.42 -24.78
N GLY A 34 3.97 35.96 -23.67
CA GLY A 34 4.01 36.70 -22.41
C GLY A 34 5.44 37.09 -22.08
N GLY A 35 5.65 38.07 -21.24
CA GLY A 35 6.95 38.38 -20.67
C GLY A 35 7.59 37.14 -20.02
N PRO A 36 8.84 37.25 -19.54
CA PRO A 36 9.47 36.15 -18.82
C PRO A 36 8.54 35.67 -17.68
N LYS A 37 8.36 34.35 -17.59
CA LYS A 37 7.50 33.74 -16.57
C LYS A 37 8.02 34.12 -15.17
N ASP A 38 7.14 34.64 -14.33
CA ASP A 38 7.50 34.91 -12.94
C ASP A 38 7.75 33.59 -12.21
N THR A 39 8.88 33.52 -11.52
CA THR A 39 9.29 32.35 -10.72
C THR A 39 9.38 32.68 -9.23
N ILE A 40 9.01 33.89 -8.85
CA ILE A 40 9.10 34.37 -7.46
C ILE A 40 7.81 33.96 -6.75
N PRO A 41 7.89 33.23 -5.61
CA PRO A 41 6.71 32.90 -4.83
C PRO A 41 6.11 34.14 -4.16
N PRO A 42 4.80 34.12 -3.84
CA PRO A 42 4.16 35.19 -3.09
C PRO A 42 4.80 35.40 -1.72
N VAL A 43 4.90 36.66 -1.28
CA VAL A 43 5.52 37.06 -0.01
C VAL A 43 4.45 37.67 0.90
N ILE A 44 4.43 37.27 2.18
CA ILE A 44 3.53 37.83 3.17
C ILE A 44 3.94 39.29 3.48
N THR A 45 2.98 40.21 3.38
CA THR A 45 3.16 41.63 3.69
C THR A 45 2.54 42.03 5.02
N LYS A 46 1.48 41.33 5.45
CA LYS A 46 0.78 41.61 6.72
C LYS A 46 0.16 40.35 7.29
N ILE A 47 0.19 40.22 8.62
CA ILE A 47 -0.51 39.16 9.35
C ILE A 47 -1.30 39.79 10.50
N GLU A 48 -2.54 39.36 10.67
CA GLU A 48 -3.39 39.73 11.81
C GLU A 48 -4.02 38.44 12.42
N PRO A 49 -3.90 38.21 13.75
CA PRO A 49 -3.07 38.96 14.69
C PRO A 49 -1.58 38.81 14.37
N LEU A 50 -0.73 39.66 14.94
CA LEU A 50 0.73 39.55 14.76
C LEU A 50 1.23 38.19 15.27
N PRO A 51 2.25 37.60 14.60
CA PRO A 51 2.88 36.39 15.08
C PRO A 51 3.36 36.56 16.53
N GLY A 52 3.14 35.54 17.36
CA GLY A 52 3.49 35.61 18.78
C GLY A 52 2.51 36.38 19.66
N SER A 53 1.33 36.77 19.14
CA SER A 53 0.29 37.44 19.92
C SER A 53 -0.23 36.54 21.03
N ILE A 54 -0.39 37.10 22.23
CA ILE A 54 -0.99 36.48 23.40
C ILE A 54 -2.35 37.13 23.69
N ASN A 55 -3.15 36.49 24.56
CA ASN A 55 -4.50 36.97 24.94
C ASN A 55 -5.40 37.24 23.72
N VAL A 56 -5.25 36.45 22.65
CA VAL A 56 -6.08 36.54 21.45
C VAL A 56 -7.53 36.17 21.84
N PRO A 57 -8.55 36.95 21.42
CA PRO A 57 -9.95 36.66 21.73
C PRO A 57 -10.34 35.24 21.29
N ARG A 58 -11.11 34.52 22.11
CA ARG A 58 -11.57 33.18 21.83
C ARG A 58 -12.76 33.14 20.86
N HIS A 59 -13.61 34.16 20.94
CA HIS A 59 -14.85 34.25 20.17
C HIS A 59 -14.67 35.05 18.89
N LYS A 60 -15.23 34.55 17.79
CA LYS A 60 -15.22 35.23 16.48
C LYS A 60 -13.82 35.65 15.98
N THR A 61 -12.80 34.96 16.41
CA THR A 61 -11.42 35.23 16.00
C THR A 61 -11.28 35.04 14.50
N LYS A 62 -10.49 35.92 13.88
CA LYS A 62 -10.15 35.86 12.46
C LYS A 62 -8.66 36.01 12.31
N LEU A 63 -8.09 35.25 11.40
CA LEU A 63 -6.69 35.39 11.00
C LEU A 63 -6.66 35.91 9.58
N LEU A 64 -5.79 36.87 9.29
CA LEU A 64 -5.59 37.39 7.94
C LEU A 64 -4.11 37.28 7.57
N LEU A 65 -3.85 36.58 6.47
CA LEU A 65 -2.55 36.54 5.81
C LEU A 65 -2.66 37.34 4.52
N GLN A 66 -1.94 38.46 4.40
CA GLN A 66 -1.93 39.33 3.23
C GLN A 66 -0.61 39.22 2.49
N PHE A 67 -0.67 39.14 1.16
CA PHE A 67 0.47 38.92 0.29
C PHE A 67 0.73 40.16 -0.60
N ASN A 68 1.91 40.21 -1.22
CA ASN A 68 2.30 41.23 -2.21
C ASN A 68 1.49 41.13 -3.52
N GLU A 69 0.95 39.93 -3.81
CA GLU A 69 0.22 39.60 -5.03
C GLU A 69 -1.05 38.80 -4.78
N TYR A 70 -1.84 38.54 -5.83
CA TYR A 70 -3.02 37.69 -5.72
C TYR A 70 -2.64 36.24 -5.57
N VAL A 71 -3.22 35.58 -4.58
CA VAL A 71 -2.96 34.19 -4.24
C VAL A 71 -4.20 33.32 -4.40
N THR A 72 -3.98 32.03 -4.52
CA THR A 72 -5.02 31.00 -4.53
C THR A 72 -4.69 29.90 -3.54
N ILE A 73 -5.71 29.27 -2.96
CA ILE A 73 -5.55 28.10 -2.09
C ILE A 73 -5.48 26.88 -3.00
N LYS A 74 -4.29 26.31 -3.14
CA LYS A 74 -4.03 25.14 -4.00
C LYS A 74 -4.44 23.84 -3.30
N ASP A 75 -4.11 23.72 -2.02
CA ASP A 75 -4.48 22.57 -1.20
C ASP A 75 -5.02 23.00 0.18
N PRO A 76 -6.35 23.07 0.33
CA PRO A 76 -6.96 23.40 1.62
C PRO A 76 -6.62 22.41 2.74
N LYS A 77 -6.28 21.15 2.41
CA LYS A 77 -5.95 20.12 3.40
C LYS A 77 -4.57 20.31 4.02
N SER A 78 -3.70 21.05 3.36
CA SER A 78 -2.39 21.44 3.87
C SER A 78 -2.43 22.64 4.80
N LEU A 79 -3.58 23.36 4.90
CA LEU A 79 -3.80 24.35 5.93
C LEU A 79 -4.19 23.64 7.23
N PHE A 80 -3.24 23.55 8.16
CA PHE A 80 -3.42 22.74 9.36
C PHE A 80 -3.29 23.58 10.64
N LEU A 81 -4.31 23.51 11.51
CA LEU A 81 -4.31 24.17 12.81
C LEU A 81 -4.05 23.17 13.94
N SER A 82 -3.08 23.45 14.80
CA SER A 82 -2.76 22.68 16.01
C SER A 82 -2.98 23.52 17.27
N PRO A 83 -3.69 23.03 18.30
CA PRO A 83 -4.53 21.82 18.27
C PRO A 83 -5.70 21.93 17.28
N PRO A 84 -6.16 20.80 16.69
CA PRO A 84 -7.28 20.80 15.77
C PRO A 84 -8.60 21.09 16.49
N LEU A 85 -9.46 21.87 15.86
CA LEU A 85 -10.76 22.25 16.40
C LEU A 85 -11.86 21.24 16.04
N GLU A 86 -13.01 21.34 16.73
CA GLU A 86 -14.19 20.53 16.43
C GLU A 86 -14.67 20.72 14.98
N LYS A 87 -14.62 21.97 14.52
CA LYS A 87 -14.92 22.30 13.13
C LYS A 87 -13.68 22.88 12.47
N ALA A 88 -13.34 22.35 11.32
CA ALA A 88 -12.21 22.85 10.53
C ALA A 88 -12.38 24.36 10.24
N PRO A 89 -11.31 25.15 10.29
CA PRO A 89 -11.34 26.55 9.92
C PRO A 89 -11.84 26.75 8.49
N LYS A 90 -12.57 27.83 8.24
CA LYS A 90 -12.96 28.24 6.89
C LYS A 90 -11.97 29.23 6.31
N TYR A 91 -11.58 29.00 5.09
CA TYR A 91 -10.61 29.79 4.34
C TYR A 91 -11.32 30.54 3.21
N LYS A 92 -11.12 31.87 3.13
CA LYS A 92 -11.69 32.70 2.09
C LYS A 92 -10.64 33.65 1.52
N LEU A 93 -10.56 33.73 0.20
CA LEU A 93 -9.74 34.74 -0.46
C LEU A 93 -10.38 36.12 -0.26
N GLN A 94 -9.55 37.10 0.16
CA GLN A 94 -9.96 38.48 0.36
C GLN A 94 -8.90 39.44 -0.24
N GLY A 95 -9.13 39.94 -1.44
CA GLY A 95 -8.14 40.71 -2.17
C GLY A 95 -6.88 39.88 -2.42
N LYS A 96 -5.74 40.41 -2.01
CA LYS A 96 -4.45 39.73 -2.06
C LYS A 96 -4.17 38.88 -0.82
N GLY A 97 -5.17 38.47 -0.06
CA GLY A 97 -4.99 37.75 1.20
C GLY A 97 -5.90 36.55 1.37
N VAL A 98 -5.60 35.77 2.38
CA VAL A 98 -6.39 34.63 2.87
C VAL A 98 -6.94 34.99 4.24
N LEU A 99 -8.26 35.07 4.34
CA LEU A 99 -8.99 35.25 5.60
C LEU A 99 -9.39 33.88 6.13
N ILE A 100 -9.01 33.58 7.37
CA ILE A 100 -9.30 32.36 8.10
C ILE A 100 -10.28 32.68 9.20
N THR A 101 -11.37 31.93 9.28
CA THR A 101 -12.43 32.12 10.27
C THR A 101 -12.75 30.81 10.97
N PHE A 102 -13.03 30.90 12.26
CA PHE A 102 -13.36 29.73 13.09
C PHE A 102 -14.88 29.72 13.32
N GLU A 103 -15.50 28.55 13.17
CA GLU A 103 -16.92 28.32 13.43
C GLU A 103 -17.23 27.91 14.88
N CYS A 104 -16.20 27.55 15.63
CA CYS A 104 -16.26 27.28 17.06
C CYS A 104 -15.32 28.20 17.80
N ASP A 105 -15.57 28.35 19.10
CA ASP A 105 -14.70 29.14 19.96
C ASP A 105 -13.36 28.41 20.17
N LEU A 106 -12.29 29.19 20.29
CA LEU A 106 -10.98 28.66 20.66
C LEU A 106 -10.97 28.29 22.15
N ASP A 107 -10.20 27.29 22.51
CA ASP A 107 -10.01 26.92 23.92
C ASP A 107 -9.28 28.03 24.69
N SER A 108 -9.49 28.09 26.01
CA SER A 108 -8.82 29.07 26.86
C SER A 108 -7.41 28.61 27.22
N ALA A 109 -6.50 29.57 27.33
CA ALA A 109 -5.12 29.36 27.74
C ALA A 109 -4.38 28.28 26.91
N LYS A 110 -4.61 28.31 25.59
CA LYS A 110 -4.00 27.39 24.61
C LYS A 110 -3.16 28.15 23.60
N THR A 111 -2.02 27.56 23.26
CA THR A 111 -1.18 28.01 22.14
C THR A 111 -1.65 27.31 20.87
N TYR A 112 -1.93 28.11 19.83
CA TYR A 112 -2.33 27.65 18.52
C TYR A 112 -1.22 27.88 17.50
N THR A 113 -1.01 26.91 16.65
CA THR A 113 -0.03 26.93 15.56
C THR A 113 -0.76 26.63 14.25
N LEU A 114 -0.78 27.58 13.32
CA LEU A 114 -1.35 27.41 11.98
C LEU A 114 -0.22 27.17 10.98
N ASP A 115 -0.18 26.01 10.38
CA ASP A 115 0.75 25.66 9.28
C ASP A 115 0.07 25.95 7.94
N VAL A 116 0.72 26.75 7.09
CA VAL A 116 0.25 27.09 5.74
C VAL A 116 1.20 26.60 4.65
N THR A 117 2.08 25.67 4.99
CA THR A 117 3.07 25.09 4.07
C THR A 117 2.40 24.39 2.89
N ASN A 118 2.84 24.71 1.67
CA ASN A 118 2.34 24.12 0.41
C ASN A 118 0.82 24.27 0.16
N ALA A 119 0.15 25.15 0.90
CA ALA A 119 -1.30 25.35 0.79
C ALA A 119 -1.66 26.48 -0.17
N ILE A 120 -0.80 27.49 -0.30
CA ILE A 120 -1.06 28.74 -1.00
C ILE A 120 -0.06 28.88 -2.15
N GLY A 121 -0.51 29.35 -3.29
CA GLY A 121 0.33 29.70 -4.43
C GLY A 121 -0.14 30.97 -5.09
N ASP A 122 0.68 31.59 -5.93
CA ASP A 122 0.23 32.73 -6.73
C ASP A 122 -0.91 32.32 -7.68
N ASN A 123 -1.66 33.31 -8.12
CA ASN A 123 -2.83 33.08 -8.96
C ASN A 123 -2.49 32.88 -10.44
N ASN A 124 -1.38 33.38 -10.91
CA ASN A 124 -1.03 33.42 -12.34
C ASN A 124 -0.15 32.23 -12.74
N GLU A 125 1.05 32.13 -12.19
CA GLU A 125 2.06 31.14 -12.54
C GLU A 125 1.97 29.87 -11.69
N GLY A 126 1.35 29.97 -10.51
CA GLY A 126 1.18 28.86 -9.57
C GLY A 126 2.41 28.59 -8.71
N ASN A 127 3.31 29.56 -8.57
CA ASN A 127 4.46 29.45 -7.69
C ASN A 127 4.00 29.25 -6.24
N MET A 128 4.45 28.18 -5.61
CA MET A 128 4.00 27.82 -4.28
C MET A 128 4.66 28.69 -3.21
N PHE A 129 3.85 29.17 -2.27
CA PHE A 129 4.37 29.81 -1.08
C PHE A 129 5.18 28.79 -0.26
N PRO A 130 6.45 29.08 0.06
CA PRO A 130 7.39 28.05 0.55
C PRO A 130 7.06 27.48 1.93
N GLY A 131 6.19 28.12 2.66
CA GLY A 131 5.72 27.65 3.96
C GLY A 131 5.89 28.68 5.05
N TYR A 132 4.94 28.68 5.96
CA TYR A 132 4.88 29.58 7.09
C TYR A 132 4.10 28.96 8.25
N THR A 133 4.52 29.23 9.46
CA THR A 133 3.85 28.80 10.67
C THR A 133 3.47 30.02 11.53
N LEU A 134 2.18 30.30 11.62
CA LEU A 134 1.67 31.37 12.49
C LEU A 134 1.37 30.80 13.88
N VAL A 135 1.96 31.43 14.91
CA VAL A 135 1.75 31.08 16.32
C VAL A 135 1.03 32.23 17.04
N PHE A 136 0.03 31.88 17.83
CA PHE A 136 -0.67 32.81 18.73
C PHE A 136 -1.21 32.04 19.96
N SER A 137 -1.55 32.76 21.03
CA SER A 137 -2.11 32.13 22.23
C SER A 137 -3.37 32.88 22.70
N THR A 138 -4.36 32.10 23.14
CA THR A 138 -5.53 32.64 23.87
C THR A 138 -5.25 32.87 25.35
N GLY A 139 -4.08 32.43 25.84
CA GLY A 139 -3.56 32.67 27.17
C GLY A 139 -2.52 33.78 27.22
N ASP A 140 -1.89 33.94 28.37
CA ASP A 140 -0.90 34.97 28.68
C ASP A 140 0.54 34.63 28.23
N ARG A 141 0.74 33.43 27.66
CA ARG A 141 2.05 32.96 27.19
C ARG A 141 1.91 32.06 25.98
N ILE A 142 3.03 31.89 25.30
CA ILE A 142 3.20 30.90 24.24
C ILE A 142 4.04 29.74 24.78
N ASP A 143 3.57 28.52 24.57
CA ASP A 143 4.31 27.32 24.93
C ASP A 143 5.54 27.14 24.00
N SER A 144 6.63 26.56 24.51
CA SER A 144 7.93 26.56 23.82
C SER A 144 8.53 25.18 23.56
N MET A 145 7.87 24.11 24.03
CA MET A 145 8.39 22.75 23.87
C MET A 145 8.09 22.21 22.47
N MET A 146 8.83 21.16 22.08
CA MET A 146 8.67 20.52 20.76
C MET A 146 8.90 19.01 20.81
N VAL A 147 8.36 18.30 19.84
CA VAL A 147 8.57 16.87 19.56
C VAL A 147 8.86 16.70 18.07
N THR A 148 9.91 15.93 17.75
CA THR A 148 10.34 15.68 16.36
C THR A 148 10.44 14.20 16.10
N GLY A 149 10.26 13.81 14.85
CA GLY A 149 10.41 12.42 14.46
C GLY A 149 10.12 12.18 12.98
N THR A 150 10.05 10.92 12.63
CA THR A 150 9.75 10.44 11.29
C THR A 150 8.63 9.40 11.30
N VAL A 151 7.87 9.37 10.22
CA VAL A 151 6.79 8.40 10.00
C VAL A 151 7.04 7.67 8.69
N GLN A 152 7.01 6.35 8.74
CA GLN A 152 7.21 5.49 7.58
C GLN A 152 6.22 4.32 7.57
N ASP A 153 6.04 3.70 6.42
CA ASP A 153 5.24 2.48 6.28
C ASP A 153 6.01 1.29 6.85
N CYS A 154 5.38 0.48 7.69
CA CYS A 154 6.02 -0.60 8.43
C CYS A 154 6.65 -1.69 7.55
N ASN A 155 6.12 -1.93 6.34
CA ASN A 155 6.58 -2.99 5.44
C ASN A 155 7.60 -2.52 4.42
N THR A 156 7.43 -1.29 3.89
CA THR A 156 8.26 -0.76 2.81
C THR A 156 9.34 0.18 3.33
N LEU A 157 9.24 0.62 4.58
CA LEU A 157 10.08 1.65 5.23
C LEU A 157 10.19 2.93 4.37
N LYS A 158 9.19 3.18 3.51
CA LYS A 158 9.12 4.42 2.75
C LYS A 158 8.54 5.53 3.62
N PRO A 159 9.13 6.72 3.60
CA PRO A 159 8.59 7.86 4.32
C PRO A 159 7.17 8.18 3.84
N LEU A 160 6.30 8.57 4.76
CA LEU A 160 4.90 8.86 4.48
C LEU A 160 4.63 10.35 4.62
N LYS A 161 4.28 10.99 3.48
CA LYS A 161 3.82 12.38 3.42
C LYS A 161 2.37 12.48 3.87
N GLY A 162 2.04 13.53 4.64
CA GLY A 162 0.68 13.87 5.00
C GLY A 162 0.07 12.99 6.10
N ALA A 163 0.84 12.12 6.74
CA ALA A 163 0.40 11.45 7.95
C ALA A 163 0.17 12.48 9.06
N THR A 164 -0.93 12.35 9.78
CA THR A 164 -1.27 13.23 10.92
C THR A 164 -0.64 12.66 12.19
N VAL A 165 0.37 13.35 12.72
CA VAL A 165 1.03 12.98 13.98
C VAL A 165 0.36 13.72 15.12
N MET A 166 0.04 13.01 16.20
CA MET A 166 -0.86 13.45 17.25
C MET A 166 -0.26 13.24 18.64
N LEU A 167 -0.47 14.22 19.51
CA LEU A 167 -0.09 14.16 20.91
C LEU A 167 -1.33 14.25 21.80
N TYR A 168 -1.42 13.35 22.77
CA TYR A 168 -2.50 13.31 23.77
C TYR A 168 -1.94 13.40 25.18
N LYS A 169 -2.51 14.28 26.00
CA LYS A 169 -2.29 14.36 27.45
C LYS A 169 -3.11 13.33 28.20
N ASP A 170 -4.24 12.94 27.64
CA ASP A 170 -5.03 11.81 28.12
C ASP A 170 -4.33 10.51 27.70
N HIS A 171 -3.83 9.77 28.67
CA HIS A 171 -3.05 8.56 28.44
C HIS A 171 -3.92 7.30 28.24
N ALA A 172 -5.25 7.46 28.26
CA ALA A 172 -6.17 6.35 27.99
C ALA A 172 -6.09 5.92 26.51
N ASP A 173 -6.05 4.63 26.25
CA ASP A 173 -6.00 4.09 24.86
C ASP A 173 -7.22 4.49 24.04
N SER A 174 -8.36 4.73 24.70
CA SER A 174 -9.59 5.22 24.06
C SER A 174 -9.52 6.67 23.59
N ALA A 175 -8.54 7.45 24.03
CA ALA A 175 -8.44 8.88 23.68
C ALA A 175 -8.34 9.08 22.16
N LEU A 176 -7.55 8.25 21.47
CA LEU A 176 -7.34 8.31 20.04
C LEU A 176 -8.65 8.08 19.23
N PHE A 177 -9.57 7.28 19.77
CA PHE A 177 -10.86 6.95 19.13
C PHE A 177 -11.99 7.94 19.44
N LEU A 178 -11.89 8.67 20.55
CA LEU A 178 -12.99 9.46 21.09
C LEU A 178 -12.73 10.96 21.10
N ARG A 179 -11.48 11.37 21.06
CA ARG A 179 -11.08 12.78 21.25
C ARG A 179 -10.11 13.24 20.17
N ARG A 180 -10.12 14.53 19.90
CA ARG A 180 -9.07 15.17 19.10
C ARG A 180 -7.80 15.34 19.93
N PRO A 181 -6.63 15.36 19.29
CA PRO A 181 -5.35 15.51 19.97
C PRO A 181 -5.17 16.90 20.59
N ASP A 182 -4.35 16.96 21.64
CA ASP A 182 -3.92 18.21 22.27
C ASP A 182 -2.94 19.01 21.41
N ALA A 183 -2.22 18.35 20.51
CA ALA A 183 -1.42 18.95 19.44
C ALA A 183 -1.26 17.96 18.30
N ALA A 184 -1.15 18.47 17.07
CA ALA A 184 -0.94 17.63 15.89
C ALA A 184 -0.19 18.39 14.79
N VAL A 185 0.38 17.62 13.85
CA VAL A 185 1.02 18.16 12.64
C VAL A 185 0.95 17.13 11.53
N LYS A 186 1.03 17.55 10.27
CA LYS A 186 1.19 16.64 9.13
C LYS A 186 2.66 16.47 8.77
N THR A 187 3.04 15.25 8.39
CA THR A 187 4.39 14.93 7.92
C THR A 187 4.66 15.53 6.55
N ASP A 188 5.92 15.90 6.32
CA ASP A 188 6.42 16.41 5.05
C ASP A 188 6.72 15.27 4.03
N GLU A 189 7.34 15.61 2.91
CA GLU A 189 7.70 14.67 1.83
C GLU A 189 8.68 13.57 2.25
N TRP A 190 9.42 13.80 3.32
CA TRP A 190 10.40 12.89 3.89
C TRP A 190 9.85 12.09 5.08
N GLY A 191 8.53 12.23 5.36
CA GLY A 191 7.91 11.63 6.53
C GLY A 191 8.31 12.31 7.84
N TYR A 192 9.03 13.42 7.79
CA TYR A 192 9.46 14.16 8.97
C TYR A 192 8.32 15.00 9.54
N PHE A 193 8.26 15.07 10.87
CA PHE A 193 7.34 15.93 11.60
C PHE A 193 8.03 16.71 12.70
N CYS A 194 7.49 17.89 13.01
CA CYS A 194 7.91 18.71 14.13
C CYS A 194 6.69 19.39 14.76
N ILE A 195 6.20 18.85 15.86
CA ILE A 195 5.14 19.47 16.65
C ILE A 195 5.78 20.49 17.59
N ARG A 196 5.46 21.77 17.42
CA ARG A 196 6.05 22.90 18.13
C ARG A 196 5.03 23.61 19.00
N ASN A 197 5.53 24.45 19.91
CA ASN A 197 4.72 25.34 20.74
C ASN A 197 3.71 24.57 21.59
N ILE A 198 4.18 23.48 22.19
CA ILE A 198 3.41 22.63 23.09
C ILE A 198 3.84 22.80 24.53
N GLN A 199 2.99 22.40 25.46
CA GLN A 199 3.24 22.50 26.89
C GLN A 199 4.28 21.48 27.32
N ASP A 200 5.02 21.85 28.40
CA ASP A 200 5.94 20.95 29.09
C ASP A 200 5.12 19.96 29.95
N THR A 201 4.78 18.83 29.36
CA THR A 201 4.06 17.72 30.00
C THR A 201 4.31 16.42 29.25
N VAL A 202 3.87 15.32 29.80
CA VAL A 202 4.02 13.99 29.21
C VAL A 202 2.88 13.71 28.24
N TYR A 203 3.18 13.07 27.12
CA TYR A 203 2.21 12.77 26.05
C TYR A 203 2.26 11.31 25.60
N ARG A 204 1.14 10.81 25.09
CA ARG A 204 1.07 9.69 24.16
C ARG A 204 1.31 10.22 22.75
N LEU A 205 2.12 9.49 21.97
CA LEU A 205 2.44 9.83 20.58
C LEU A 205 1.84 8.80 19.63
N TYR A 206 1.04 9.29 18.67
CA TYR A 206 0.41 8.49 17.62
C TYR A 206 0.63 9.14 16.25
N ALA A 207 0.50 8.35 15.19
CA ALA A 207 0.35 8.85 13.82
C ALA A 207 -0.76 8.09 13.11
N ILE A 208 -1.54 8.76 12.28
CA ILE A 208 -2.59 8.14 11.47
C ILE A 208 -2.54 8.63 10.03
N ILE A 209 -3.08 7.82 9.12
CA ILE A 209 -3.47 8.30 7.80
C ILE A 209 -4.95 8.67 7.89
N ASP A 210 -5.21 9.93 8.22
CA ASP A 210 -6.53 10.50 8.41
C ASP A 210 -7.17 10.82 7.05
N GLU A 211 -7.98 9.91 6.52
CA GLU A 211 -8.56 10.04 5.18
C GLU A 211 -9.72 11.05 5.13
N ASN A 212 -10.50 11.14 6.20
CA ASN A 212 -11.68 12.02 6.28
C ASN A 212 -11.37 13.38 6.94
N ASN A 213 -10.15 13.59 7.47
CA ASN A 213 -9.65 14.79 8.14
C ASN A 213 -10.46 15.19 9.39
N ASN A 214 -10.95 14.19 10.15
CA ASN A 214 -11.66 14.43 11.40
C ASN A 214 -10.73 14.48 12.63
N ASN A 215 -9.46 14.09 12.47
CA ASN A 215 -8.44 13.97 13.51
C ASN A 215 -8.83 13.00 14.64
N ILE A 216 -9.55 11.94 14.30
CA ILE A 216 -9.94 10.84 15.18
C ILE A 216 -9.65 9.55 14.44
N TYR A 217 -9.07 8.55 15.09
CA TYR A 217 -8.70 7.30 14.45
C TYR A 217 -9.90 6.36 14.25
N GLU A 218 -10.03 5.82 13.05
CA GLU A 218 -11.02 4.83 12.65
C GLU A 218 -10.35 3.53 12.20
N SER A 219 -10.28 2.54 13.08
CA SER A 219 -9.52 1.29 12.85
C SER A 219 -9.96 0.51 11.61
N GLU A 220 -11.23 0.62 11.20
CA GLU A 220 -11.77 -0.10 10.05
C GLU A 220 -11.22 0.43 8.72
N THR A 221 -10.96 1.74 8.62
CA THR A 221 -10.59 2.41 7.36
C THR A 221 -9.16 2.92 7.35
N GLU A 222 -8.65 3.40 8.47
CA GLU A 222 -7.40 4.14 8.56
C GLU A 222 -6.21 3.27 9.00
N LYS A 223 -5.01 3.78 8.78
CA LYS A 223 -3.75 3.20 9.27
C LYS A 223 -3.29 3.97 10.50
N VAL A 224 -2.59 3.30 11.41
CA VAL A 224 -2.11 3.85 12.67
C VAL A 224 -0.66 3.48 12.94
N ALA A 225 0.03 4.32 13.70
CA ALA A 225 1.26 4.01 14.41
C ALA A 225 1.19 4.58 15.82
N PHE A 226 1.86 3.95 16.74
CA PHE A 226 1.96 4.42 18.12
C PHE A 226 3.39 4.22 18.66
N PHE A 227 3.76 5.03 19.63
CA PHE A 227 4.99 4.85 20.37
C PHE A 227 4.68 4.16 21.69
N ASP A 228 5.44 3.14 22.05
CA ASP A 228 5.09 2.24 23.16
C ASP A 228 5.09 2.93 24.51
N THR A 229 6.00 3.91 24.70
CA THR A 229 6.16 4.63 25.95
C THR A 229 5.63 6.05 25.87
N LEU A 230 5.37 6.63 27.02
CA LEU A 230 5.06 8.05 27.12
C LEU A 230 6.31 8.87 26.74
N ILE A 231 6.07 10.00 26.07
CA ILE A 231 7.13 10.89 25.60
C ILE A 231 7.13 12.21 26.37
N THR A 232 8.30 12.78 26.54
CA THR A 232 8.48 14.11 27.10
C THR A 232 9.04 15.04 26.02
N PRO A 233 8.41 16.19 25.77
CA PRO A 233 8.89 17.13 24.78
C PRO A 233 10.21 17.78 25.22
N VAL A 234 10.96 18.27 24.25
CA VAL A 234 12.23 18.97 24.50
C VAL A 234 12.08 20.47 24.30
N VAL A 235 12.95 21.25 24.92
CA VAL A 235 13.03 22.68 24.65
C VAL A 235 13.54 22.90 23.22
N LYS A 236 12.98 23.90 22.52
CA LYS A 236 13.55 24.37 21.27
C LYS A 236 15.02 24.75 21.52
N VAL A 237 15.94 23.93 21.01
CA VAL A 237 17.34 24.29 21.04
C VAL A 237 17.48 25.51 20.13
N ASN A 238 18.00 26.61 20.68
CA ASN A 238 18.42 27.76 19.92
C ASN A 238 19.69 27.38 19.13
N ASP A 239 19.57 26.47 18.20
CA ASP A 239 20.52 26.48 17.11
C ASP A 239 20.38 27.86 16.45
N THR A 240 21.51 28.50 16.25
CA THR A 240 21.64 29.78 15.55
C THR A 240 21.02 29.69 14.16
N LEU A 241 19.69 29.59 14.13
CA LEU A 241 18.94 29.94 12.94
C LEU A 241 19.19 31.43 12.76
N PRO A 242 19.62 31.89 11.58
CA PRO A 242 19.73 33.31 11.30
C PRO A 242 18.45 33.98 11.77
N GLU A 243 18.57 35.19 12.35
CA GLU A 243 17.42 35.95 12.85
C GLU A 243 16.25 35.73 11.92
N LEU A 244 15.26 34.99 12.43
CA LEU A 244 14.11 34.59 11.64
C LEU A 244 13.53 35.83 11.03
N GLN A 245 13.47 35.87 9.71
CA GLN A 245 12.82 36.94 9.00
C GLN A 245 11.49 37.20 9.70
N LYS A 246 11.04 38.43 9.76
CA LYS A 246 9.83 38.90 10.45
C LYS A 246 8.61 37.97 10.32
N TYR A 247 8.62 37.08 9.38
CA TYR A 247 7.69 35.99 9.14
C TYR A 247 8.49 34.70 9.02
N ASP A 248 8.35 33.85 10.01
CA ASP A 248 9.09 32.57 10.18
C ASP A 248 8.83 31.61 9.01
N MET A 249 9.51 31.84 7.89
CA MET A 249 9.42 30.99 6.72
C MET A 249 10.10 29.65 7.05
N LYS A 250 9.38 28.53 6.89
CA LYS A 250 9.95 27.21 7.08
C LYS A 250 11.12 27.01 6.13
N ASP A 251 12.31 27.00 6.64
CA ASP A 251 13.46 26.47 5.92
C ASP A 251 13.41 24.94 6.03
N THR A 252 13.00 24.28 4.95
CA THR A 252 12.97 22.81 4.87
C THR A 252 14.34 22.20 5.12
N ALA A 253 15.44 22.88 4.74
CA ALA A 253 16.79 22.42 5.01
C ALA A 253 17.10 22.38 6.50
N SER A 254 16.62 23.34 7.29
CA SER A 254 16.83 23.35 8.75
C SER A 254 16.04 22.26 9.49
N CYS A 255 14.92 21.81 8.92
CA CYS A 255 14.16 20.71 9.48
C CYS A 255 14.85 19.35 9.24
N LEU A 256 15.48 19.16 8.09
CA LEU A 256 16.22 17.93 7.75
C LEU A 256 17.53 17.78 8.52
N ALA A 257 18.13 18.87 8.99
CA ALA A 257 19.38 18.87 9.75
C ALA A 257 19.20 18.41 11.21
N ARG A 258 17.95 18.24 11.69
CA ARG A 258 17.67 17.80 13.06
C ARG A 258 17.57 16.30 13.13
N LYS A 259 18.20 15.73 14.18
CA LYS A 259 18.05 14.31 14.48
C LYS A 259 16.56 14.02 14.79
N SER A 260 15.99 13.05 14.11
CA SER A 260 14.70 12.49 14.47
C SER A 260 14.80 11.87 15.88
N GLU A 261 13.89 12.26 16.77
CA GLU A 261 13.85 11.71 18.14
C GLU A 261 13.00 10.46 18.21
N TYR A 262 11.93 10.43 17.40
CA TYR A 262 10.96 9.34 17.42
C TYR A 262 10.75 8.81 16.01
N GLU A 263 10.68 7.48 15.89
CA GLU A 263 10.32 6.79 14.65
C GLU A 263 8.98 6.10 14.84
N LEU A 264 8.07 6.31 13.90
CA LEU A 264 6.74 5.70 13.89
C LEU A 264 6.55 4.88 12.62
N ASN A 265 6.23 3.60 12.79
CA ASN A 265 5.95 2.66 11.71
C ASN A 265 4.44 2.50 11.56
N ILE A 266 3.87 3.12 10.51
CA ILE A 266 2.43 3.04 10.25
C ILE A 266 2.06 1.68 9.67
N PHE A 267 1.03 1.08 10.24
CA PHE A 267 0.45 -0.20 9.82
C PHE A 267 -1.08 -0.11 9.71
N LYS A 268 -1.67 -1.08 9.03
CA LYS A 268 -3.12 -1.28 9.00
C LYS A 268 -3.47 -2.41 9.97
N GLU A 269 -4.34 -2.13 10.93
CA GLU A 269 -4.84 -3.19 11.81
C GLU A 269 -5.67 -4.21 11.06
N LYS A 270 -5.59 -5.48 11.48
CA LYS A 270 -6.53 -6.50 11.02
C LYS A 270 -7.85 -6.32 11.75
N PRO A 271 -8.98 -6.46 11.07
CA PRO A 271 -10.27 -6.48 11.74
C PRO A 271 -10.30 -7.54 12.85
N THR A 272 -10.95 -7.23 13.95
CA THR A 272 -11.09 -8.15 15.10
C THR A 272 -12.48 -8.79 15.19
N LYS A 273 -13.48 -8.19 14.54
CA LYS A 273 -14.86 -8.68 14.56
C LYS A 273 -15.01 -9.93 13.70
N GLN A 274 -15.36 -11.05 14.32
CA GLN A 274 -15.65 -12.31 13.63
C GLN A 274 -17.10 -12.34 13.14
N LEU A 275 -17.28 -12.11 11.84
CA LEU A 275 -18.55 -12.12 11.12
C LEU A 275 -18.36 -12.72 9.74
N ILE A 276 -19.31 -13.50 9.25
CA ILE A 276 -19.35 -13.89 7.84
C ILE A 276 -19.82 -12.69 7.01
N VAL A 277 -18.97 -12.21 6.09
CA VAL A 277 -19.23 -11.01 5.26
C VAL A 277 -19.63 -11.36 3.83
N ASN A 278 -18.91 -12.28 3.19
CA ASN A 278 -19.27 -12.75 1.86
C ASN A 278 -19.62 -14.23 1.88
N LYS A 279 -20.56 -14.59 1.04
CA LYS A 279 -21.05 -15.95 0.89
C LYS A 279 -21.57 -16.13 -0.52
N GLU A 280 -20.95 -17.02 -1.28
CA GLU A 280 -21.29 -17.20 -2.68
C GLU A 280 -21.09 -18.65 -3.10
N ARG A 281 -22.01 -19.15 -3.95
CA ARG A 281 -21.85 -20.40 -4.67
C ARG A 281 -21.38 -20.08 -6.08
N ILE A 282 -20.12 -20.39 -6.40
CA ILE A 282 -19.47 -20.06 -7.66
C ILE A 282 -19.62 -21.13 -8.74
N GLY A 283 -20.04 -22.33 -8.36
CA GLY A 283 -20.23 -23.46 -9.28
C GLY A 283 -21.30 -24.40 -8.82
N GLU A 284 -21.44 -25.53 -9.51
CA GLU A 284 -22.40 -26.56 -9.12
C GLU A 284 -22.06 -27.16 -7.76
N ARG A 285 -20.77 -27.38 -7.50
CA ARG A 285 -20.24 -28.05 -6.32
C ARG A 285 -19.32 -27.19 -5.48
N THR A 286 -19.14 -25.92 -5.84
CA THR A 286 -18.16 -25.04 -5.23
C THR A 286 -18.83 -23.82 -4.65
N ALA A 287 -18.52 -23.53 -3.42
CA ALA A 287 -18.93 -22.33 -2.71
C ALA A 287 -17.75 -21.76 -1.89
N TYR A 288 -17.85 -20.53 -1.45
CA TYR A 288 -16.95 -19.97 -0.47
C TYR A 288 -17.68 -19.05 0.50
N ILE A 289 -17.08 -18.89 1.66
CA ILE A 289 -17.46 -17.87 2.65
C ILE A 289 -16.21 -17.11 3.08
N THR A 290 -16.36 -15.81 3.38
CA THR A 290 -15.27 -15.03 3.95
C THR A 290 -15.69 -14.42 5.27
N PHE A 291 -14.73 -14.37 6.19
CA PHE A 291 -14.87 -13.75 7.49
C PHE A 291 -14.27 -12.35 7.48
N MET A 292 -14.78 -11.47 8.32
CA MET A 292 -14.28 -10.10 8.44
C MET A 292 -12.88 -10.07 9.08
N ALA A 293 -12.68 -10.89 10.12
CA ALA A 293 -11.40 -11.00 10.81
C ALA A 293 -10.68 -12.31 10.46
N PRO A 294 -9.33 -12.34 10.51
CA PRO A 294 -8.56 -13.56 10.33
C PRO A 294 -8.73 -14.53 11.51
N TYR A 295 -8.24 -15.76 11.30
CA TYR A 295 -8.24 -16.85 12.29
C TYR A 295 -9.64 -17.22 12.79
N ALA A 296 -10.60 -17.31 11.87
CA ALA A 296 -11.96 -17.73 12.17
C ALA A 296 -11.98 -19.16 12.76
N GLN A 297 -12.63 -19.29 13.91
CA GLN A 297 -12.77 -20.58 14.60
C GLN A 297 -14.12 -21.19 14.23
N ILE A 298 -14.09 -22.28 13.45
CA ILE A 298 -15.27 -23.04 13.05
C ILE A 298 -15.31 -24.32 13.87
N ASP A 299 -16.39 -24.51 14.64
CA ASP A 299 -16.63 -25.73 15.41
C ASP A 299 -17.17 -26.84 14.51
N SER A 300 -18.12 -26.51 13.62
CA SER A 300 -18.69 -27.46 12.67
C SER A 300 -19.26 -26.76 11.44
N ILE A 301 -19.27 -27.51 10.33
CA ILE A 301 -19.82 -27.06 9.05
C ILE A 301 -20.52 -28.22 8.35
N TRP A 302 -21.71 -27.98 7.82
CA TRP A 302 -22.44 -29.00 7.05
C TRP A 302 -23.42 -28.37 6.07
N ILE A 303 -23.68 -29.09 4.97
CA ILE A 303 -24.73 -28.73 3.99
C ILE A 303 -25.88 -29.72 4.20
N LYS A 304 -27.11 -29.20 4.32
CA LYS A 304 -28.29 -30.05 4.50
C LYS A 304 -28.47 -30.99 3.32
N GLY A 305 -28.45 -32.29 3.59
CA GLY A 305 -28.60 -33.35 2.58
C GLY A 305 -27.28 -33.80 1.92
N VAL A 306 -26.15 -33.27 2.33
CA VAL A 306 -24.81 -33.71 1.89
C VAL A 306 -24.16 -34.47 3.05
N PRO A 307 -23.67 -35.70 2.84
CA PRO A 307 -22.88 -36.44 3.83
C PRO A 307 -21.60 -35.71 4.20
N SER A 308 -21.17 -35.80 5.43
CA SER A 308 -19.99 -35.07 5.93
C SER A 308 -18.67 -35.52 5.27
N ASP A 309 -18.56 -36.77 4.87
CA ASP A 309 -17.42 -37.36 4.16
C ASP A 309 -17.32 -36.88 2.69
N GLN A 310 -18.37 -36.29 2.17
CA GLN A 310 -18.41 -35.69 0.83
C GLN A 310 -18.18 -34.17 0.84
N LEU A 311 -18.03 -33.57 2.03
CA LEU A 311 -17.77 -32.15 2.16
C LEU A 311 -16.27 -31.91 2.35
N ILE A 312 -15.65 -31.26 1.40
CA ILE A 312 -14.24 -30.87 1.44
C ILE A 312 -14.19 -29.38 1.74
N THR A 313 -13.37 -28.99 2.71
CA THR A 313 -13.21 -27.57 3.08
C THR A 313 -11.73 -27.22 3.20
N GLN A 314 -11.39 -26.00 2.86
CA GLN A 314 -10.03 -25.48 3.00
C GLN A 314 -10.03 -24.01 3.34
N PHE A 315 -9.33 -23.65 4.39
CA PHE A 315 -8.99 -22.27 4.70
C PHE A 315 -7.77 -21.79 3.89
N ASN A 316 -7.76 -20.48 3.61
CA ASN A 316 -6.52 -19.80 3.25
C ASN A 316 -5.59 -19.68 4.49
N ILE A 317 -4.35 -19.20 4.27
CA ILE A 317 -3.33 -19.05 5.32
C ILE A 317 -3.82 -18.18 6.49
N MET A 318 -4.57 -17.12 6.20
CA MET A 318 -5.09 -16.20 7.20
C MET A 318 -6.36 -16.72 7.90
N GLN A 319 -6.92 -17.83 7.46
CA GLN A 319 -8.18 -18.41 7.97
C GLN A 319 -9.34 -17.41 7.99
N ASP A 320 -9.37 -16.49 7.00
CA ASP A 320 -10.46 -15.54 6.79
C ASP A 320 -11.29 -15.85 5.54
N SER A 321 -10.88 -16.83 4.74
CA SER A 321 -11.61 -17.33 3.59
C SER A 321 -11.63 -18.85 3.58
N LEU A 322 -12.84 -19.41 3.56
CA LEU A 322 -13.08 -20.85 3.51
C LEU A 322 -13.69 -21.22 2.16
N GLU A 323 -12.97 -22.02 1.39
CA GLU A 323 -13.50 -22.68 0.21
C GLU A 323 -14.18 -24.00 0.58
N ILE A 324 -15.29 -24.31 -0.08
CA ILE A 324 -16.17 -25.44 0.23
C ILE A 324 -16.46 -26.17 -1.06
N TRP A 325 -16.22 -27.49 -1.09
CA TRP A 325 -16.50 -28.34 -2.23
C TRP A 325 -17.33 -29.56 -1.82
N VAL A 326 -18.28 -29.92 -2.70
CA VAL A 326 -19.11 -31.11 -2.53
C VAL A 326 -18.61 -32.21 -3.47
N ASN A 327 -18.04 -33.28 -2.93
CA ASN A 327 -17.56 -34.43 -3.66
C ASN A 327 -18.66 -35.50 -3.82
N ASP A 328 -19.81 -35.12 -4.39
CA ASP A 328 -20.90 -36.03 -4.74
C ASP A 328 -21.10 -36.02 -6.27
N PRO A 329 -20.96 -37.17 -6.97
CA PRO A 329 -21.14 -37.24 -8.41
C PRO A 329 -22.56 -36.95 -8.90
N LYS A 330 -23.56 -36.96 -8.02
CA LYS A 330 -24.95 -36.65 -8.34
C LYS A 330 -25.13 -35.17 -8.69
N GLU A 331 -26.16 -34.88 -9.45
CA GLU A 331 -26.59 -33.51 -9.71
C GLU A 331 -26.94 -32.80 -8.39
N GLN A 332 -26.39 -31.63 -8.20
CA GLN A 332 -26.57 -30.88 -6.95
C GLN A 332 -27.79 -29.96 -7.02
N PRO A 333 -28.54 -29.79 -5.92
CA PRO A 333 -29.72 -28.94 -5.89
C PRO A 333 -29.36 -27.47 -6.20
N ASP A 334 -30.31 -26.72 -6.74
CA ASP A 334 -30.13 -25.31 -7.08
C ASP A 334 -29.78 -24.43 -5.89
N THR A 335 -30.12 -24.88 -4.69
CA THR A 335 -29.85 -24.15 -3.45
C THR A 335 -29.21 -25.07 -2.43
N PHE A 336 -28.06 -24.65 -1.90
CA PHE A 336 -27.46 -25.24 -0.69
C PHE A 336 -27.93 -24.47 0.53
N PHE A 337 -28.26 -25.21 1.61
CA PHE A 337 -28.43 -24.67 2.95
C PHE A 337 -27.18 -25.07 3.74
N LEU A 338 -26.20 -24.14 3.74
CA LEU A 338 -24.95 -24.30 4.46
C LEU A 338 -25.14 -23.83 5.89
N ASN A 339 -24.83 -24.68 6.85
CA ASN A 339 -24.82 -24.33 8.27
C ASN A 339 -23.37 -24.27 8.75
N VAL A 340 -23.02 -23.15 9.38
CA VAL A 340 -21.69 -22.92 9.94
C VAL A 340 -21.84 -22.58 11.41
N ASN A 341 -21.27 -23.41 12.27
CA ASN A 341 -21.14 -23.09 13.70
C ASN A 341 -19.73 -22.54 13.92
N TYR A 342 -19.64 -21.28 14.33
CA TYR A 342 -18.36 -20.57 14.48
C TYR A 342 -18.42 -19.57 15.65
N MET A 343 -17.26 -19.16 16.14
CA MET A 343 -17.14 -18.11 17.15
C MET A 343 -17.43 -16.75 16.51
N LYS A 344 -18.63 -16.21 16.78
CA LYS A 344 -19.13 -14.94 16.24
C LYS A 344 -19.02 -13.84 17.28
N THR A 345 -18.62 -12.64 16.85
CA THR A 345 -18.61 -11.44 17.70
C THR A 345 -20.04 -10.92 17.87
N ASP A 346 -20.49 -10.79 19.13
CA ASP A 346 -21.79 -10.23 19.48
C ASP A 346 -21.79 -8.69 19.52
N SER A 347 -22.92 -8.09 19.90
CA SER A 347 -23.08 -6.63 20.01
C SER A 347 -22.24 -5.99 21.14
N LEU A 348 -21.72 -6.80 22.06
CA LEU A 348 -20.84 -6.37 23.15
C LEU A 348 -19.35 -6.56 22.82
N GLY A 349 -19.04 -7.07 21.62
CA GLY A 349 -17.67 -7.36 21.22
C GLY A 349 -17.13 -8.70 21.72
N LEU A 350 -17.95 -9.55 22.31
CA LEU A 350 -17.54 -10.85 22.85
C LEU A 350 -17.74 -11.96 21.80
N LEU A 351 -16.81 -12.93 21.79
CA LEU A 351 -16.90 -14.12 20.94
C LEU A 351 -17.83 -15.16 21.58
N ASN A 352 -18.87 -15.55 20.86
CA ASN A 352 -19.83 -16.56 21.28
C ASN A 352 -20.04 -17.56 20.13
N SER A 353 -20.21 -18.86 20.48
CA SER A 353 -20.56 -19.88 19.50
C SER A 353 -21.94 -19.60 18.91
N PHE A 354 -22.02 -19.52 17.59
CA PHE A 354 -23.23 -19.19 16.85
C PHE A 354 -23.36 -20.05 15.59
N THR A 355 -24.53 -20.64 15.38
CA THR A 355 -24.82 -21.36 14.14
C THR A 355 -25.58 -20.46 13.19
N GLU A 356 -24.98 -20.21 12.00
CA GLU A 356 -25.60 -19.43 10.93
C GLU A 356 -26.01 -20.36 9.78
N GLU A 357 -27.30 -20.32 9.39
CA GLU A 357 -27.78 -20.97 8.18
C GLU A 357 -27.65 -20.00 6.98
N ILE A 358 -26.92 -20.43 5.97
CA ILE A 358 -26.60 -19.65 4.78
C ILE A 358 -27.24 -20.28 3.56
N LYS A 359 -28.07 -19.50 2.86
CA LYS A 359 -28.67 -19.91 1.60
C LYS A 359 -27.74 -19.55 0.45
N LEU A 360 -27.22 -20.56 -0.26
CA LEU A 360 -26.32 -20.43 -1.40
C LEU A 360 -27.01 -20.91 -2.68
N VAL A 361 -27.30 -20.00 -3.58
CA VAL A 361 -28.03 -20.31 -4.82
C VAL A 361 -27.02 -20.51 -5.97
N LYS A 362 -27.26 -21.55 -6.79
CA LYS A 362 -26.48 -21.85 -7.98
C LYS A 362 -26.42 -20.63 -8.91
N PRO A 363 -25.24 -20.22 -9.41
CA PRO A 363 -25.13 -19.08 -10.31
C PRO A 363 -25.94 -19.33 -11.59
N LYS A 364 -26.76 -18.36 -11.99
CA LYS A 364 -27.41 -18.40 -13.28
C LYS A 364 -26.33 -18.29 -14.37
N LYS A 365 -26.31 -19.21 -15.34
CA LYS A 365 -25.41 -19.09 -16.50
C LYS A 365 -25.61 -17.72 -17.14
N SER A 366 -24.64 -16.81 -16.97
CA SER A 366 -24.75 -15.47 -17.54
C SER A 366 -24.65 -15.56 -19.05
N LEU A 367 -25.67 -15.10 -19.78
CA LEU A 367 -25.71 -14.95 -21.24
C LEU A 367 -24.77 -13.83 -21.76
N ALA A 368 -23.94 -13.24 -20.90
CA ALA A 368 -23.20 -12.01 -21.19
C ALA A 368 -21.70 -12.12 -20.94
N ALA A 369 -21.02 -13.02 -21.64
CA ALA A 369 -19.60 -12.81 -21.94
C ALA A 369 -19.38 -13.28 -23.40
N LYS A 370 -19.13 -12.33 -24.29
CA LYS A 370 -18.65 -12.57 -25.66
C LYS A 370 -17.15 -12.92 -25.65
N SER A 371 -16.76 -13.92 -24.87
CA SER A 371 -15.55 -14.69 -25.17
C SER A 371 -15.93 -15.76 -26.18
N SER A 372 -15.04 -16.13 -27.08
CA SER A 372 -15.38 -17.02 -28.18
C SER A 372 -16.04 -18.29 -27.65
N LYS A 373 -17.19 -18.69 -28.22
CA LYS A 373 -17.96 -19.88 -27.81
C LYS A 373 -17.13 -21.17 -27.78
N LYS A 374 -15.91 -21.14 -28.29
CA LYS A 374 -14.99 -22.27 -28.37
C LYS A 374 -14.16 -22.46 -27.11
N ASP A 375 -13.78 -21.37 -26.45
CA ASP A 375 -12.96 -21.41 -25.23
C ASP A 375 -13.81 -21.69 -23.98
N MET A 376 -15.04 -21.12 -23.89
CA MET A 376 -15.98 -21.41 -22.80
C MET A 376 -16.47 -22.87 -22.77
N LYS A 377 -16.60 -23.55 -23.92
CA LYS A 377 -16.98 -24.98 -23.96
C LYS A 377 -15.88 -25.93 -23.49
N LYS A 378 -14.59 -25.52 -23.57
CA LYS A 378 -13.46 -26.34 -23.13
C LYS A 378 -13.28 -26.33 -21.62
N GLU A 379 -13.49 -25.19 -20.97
CA GLU A 379 -13.32 -25.06 -19.51
C GLU A 379 -14.38 -25.81 -18.68
N ASP A 380 -15.59 -25.97 -19.22
CA ASP A 380 -16.71 -26.63 -18.54
C ASP A 380 -16.67 -28.17 -18.62
N THR A 381 -15.68 -28.75 -19.29
CA THR A 381 -15.63 -30.20 -19.57
C THR A 381 -14.28 -30.85 -19.28
N LEU A 382 -13.30 -30.10 -18.80
CA LEU A 382 -11.96 -30.59 -18.53
C LEU A 382 -11.53 -30.28 -17.08
N CYS A 383 -10.72 -31.17 -16.52
CA CYS A 383 -9.94 -30.87 -15.31
C CYS A 383 -8.86 -29.84 -15.67
N VAL A 384 -9.09 -28.58 -15.30
CA VAL A 384 -8.23 -27.45 -15.64
C VAL A 384 -7.16 -27.27 -14.57
N PHE A 385 -5.92 -27.14 -14.99
CA PHE A 385 -4.78 -26.83 -14.13
C PHE A 385 -3.73 -26.01 -14.90
N THR A 386 -2.85 -25.35 -14.16
CA THR A 386 -1.67 -24.67 -14.67
C THR A 386 -0.42 -25.32 -14.10
N ILE A 387 0.68 -25.25 -14.83
CA ILE A 387 2.00 -25.63 -14.33
C ILE A 387 2.88 -24.38 -14.38
N ASP A 388 3.13 -23.78 -13.21
CA ASP A 388 4.07 -22.65 -13.12
C ASP A 388 5.50 -23.20 -12.98
N ALA A 389 6.34 -22.83 -13.96
CA ALA A 389 7.76 -23.20 -14.01
C ALA A 389 8.51 -22.07 -14.69
N LYS A 390 8.82 -21.03 -13.92
CA LYS A 390 9.57 -19.88 -14.43
C LYS A 390 11.07 -20.23 -14.50
N PRO A 391 11.73 -19.94 -15.64
CA PRO A 391 13.14 -20.27 -15.83
C PRO A 391 14.06 -19.82 -14.67
N GLU A 392 13.79 -18.63 -14.10
CA GLU A 392 14.64 -18.04 -13.07
C GLU A 392 14.42 -18.64 -11.67
N THR A 393 13.31 -19.36 -11.45
CA THR A 393 12.90 -19.79 -10.10
C THR A 393 12.51 -21.26 -9.99
N VAL A 394 12.49 -22.01 -11.10
CA VAL A 394 12.05 -23.41 -11.11
C VAL A 394 12.98 -24.32 -10.29
N GLU A 395 14.25 -24.01 -10.17
CA GLU A 395 15.18 -24.74 -9.30
C GLU A 395 14.77 -24.61 -7.82
N GLN A 396 14.33 -23.42 -7.40
CA GLN A 396 13.91 -23.17 -6.02
C GLN A 396 12.52 -23.74 -5.73
N TYR A 397 11.54 -23.46 -6.61
CA TYR A 397 10.13 -23.76 -6.34
C TYR A 397 9.66 -25.08 -6.98
N GLY A 398 10.40 -25.65 -7.93
CA GLY A 398 9.98 -26.81 -8.71
C GLY A 398 8.93 -26.45 -9.76
N PHE A 399 8.32 -27.48 -10.35
CA PHE A 399 7.17 -27.33 -11.24
C PHE A 399 5.90 -27.34 -10.40
N VAL A 400 5.24 -26.19 -10.30
CA VAL A 400 4.09 -26.01 -9.42
C VAL A 400 2.80 -26.22 -10.20
N PHE A 401 2.10 -27.32 -9.89
CA PHE A 401 0.77 -27.62 -10.41
C PHE A 401 -0.27 -26.90 -9.55
N GLU A 402 -1.16 -26.16 -10.17
CA GLU A 402 -2.29 -25.54 -9.49
C GLU A 402 -3.58 -25.91 -10.24
N PHE A 403 -4.42 -26.68 -9.56
CA PHE A 403 -5.71 -27.14 -10.08
C PHE A 403 -6.82 -26.16 -9.75
N LYS A 404 -7.76 -25.98 -10.67
CA LYS A 404 -8.94 -25.15 -10.45
C LYS A 404 -9.84 -25.71 -9.33
N TYR A 405 -9.92 -27.04 -9.23
CA TYR A 405 -10.68 -27.76 -8.25
C TYR A 405 -9.85 -28.88 -7.61
N PRO A 406 -10.19 -29.33 -6.39
CA PRO A 406 -9.53 -30.48 -5.78
C PRO A 406 -9.62 -31.73 -6.66
N LEU A 407 -8.59 -32.56 -6.61
CA LEU A 407 -8.56 -33.85 -7.31
C LEU A 407 -9.26 -34.91 -6.45
N VAL A 408 -9.99 -35.82 -7.13
CA VAL A 408 -10.54 -37.05 -6.54
C VAL A 408 -9.80 -38.29 -7.03
N GLU A 409 -9.15 -38.21 -8.19
CA GLU A 409 -8.23 -39.24 -8.69
C GLU A 409 -6.99 -38.54 -9.22
N ASP A 410 -5.82 -39.01 -8.83
CA ASP A 410 -4.55 -38.54 -9.34
C ASP A 410 -3.65 -39.74 -9.70
N ALA A 411 -2.86 -39.56 -10.73
CA ALA A 411 -1.86 -40.52 -11.17
C ALA A 411 -0.55 -39.78 -11.47
N PHE A 412 -0.04 -39.07 -10.47
CA PHE A 412 1.21 -38.31 -10.58
C PHE A 412 2.42 -39.19 -10.93
N ASP A 413 2.40 -40.47 -10.60
CA ASP A 413 3.41 -41.45 -10.96
C ASP A 413 3.50 -41.74 -12.46
N SER A 414 2.46 -41.39 -13.22
CA SER A 414 2.39 -41.60 -14.66
C SER A 414 2.86 -40.40 -15.49
N LEU A 415 3.32 -39.31 -14.87
CA LEU A 415 3.91 -38.17 -15.56
C LEU A 415 5.29 -38.56 -16.10
N THR A 416 5.74 -37.86 -17.13
CA THR A 416 7.10 -38.04 -17.66
C THR A 416 7.87 -36.74 -17.44
N PHE A 417 8.97 -36.84 -16.69
CA PHE A 417 9.97 -35.78 -16.59
C PHE A 417 11.17 -36.16 -17.45
N ARG A 418 11.53 -35.30 -18.40
CA ARG A 418 12.68 -35.46 -19.28
C ARG A 418 13.44 -34.16 -19.42
N TYR A 419 14.72 -34.26 -19.77
CA TYR A 419 15.51 -33.09 -20.10
C TYR A 419 16.36 -33.33 -21.33
N VAL A 420 16.74 -32.26 -22.00
CA VAL A 420 17.62 -32.24 -23.15
C VAL A 420 18.83 -31.38 -22.80
N ASN A 421 20.03 -31.95 -22.96
CA ASN A 421 21.27 -31.23 -22.71
C ASN A 421 21.64 -30.33 -23.93
N PRO A 422 22.61 -29.43 -23.82
CA PRO A 422 23.05 -28.57 -24.94
C PRO A 422 23.55 -29.34 -26.18
N LYS A 423 23.93 -30.64 -26.02
CA LYS A 423 24.31 -31.51 -27.13
C LYS A 423 23.15 -32.23 -27.79
N GLN A 424 21.90 -31.83 -27.47
CA GLN A 424 20.66 -32.42 -28.01
C GLN A 424 20.46 -33.90 -27.63
N GLN A 425 20.99 -34.34 -26.52
CA GLN A 425 20.74 -35.68 -25.97
C GLN A 425 19.62 -35.62 -24.97
N GLU A 426 18.66 -36.54 -25.09
CA GLU A 426 17.46 -36.59 -24.23
C GLU A 426 17.63 -37.66 -23.14
N TYR A 427 17.21 -37.32 -21.91
CA TYR A 427 17.23 -38.18 -20.75
C TYR A 427 15.89 -38.13 -20.03
N THR A 428 15.47 -39.25 -19.46
CA THR A 428 14.27 -39.32 -18.60
C THR A 428 14.72 -39.61 -17.18
N GLU A 429 14.18 -38.83 -16.24
CA GLU A 429 14.58 -38.91 -14.83
C GLU A 429 13.39 -39.08 -13.90
N LYS A 430 13.67 -39.54 -12.70
CA LYS A 430 12.70 -39.63 -11.61
C LYS A 430 12.47 -38.29 -10.98
N TYR A 431 11.30 -38.13 -10.37
CA TYR A 431 10.90 -36.92 -9.66
C TYR A 431 10.14 -37.31 -8.38
N SER A 432 9.98 -36.36 -7.50
CA SER A 432 9.11 -36.42 -6.33
C SER A 432 7.95 -35.44 -6.47
N ILE A 433 6.81 -35.78 -5.89
CA ILE A 433 5.63 -34.90 -5.82
C ILE A 433 5.28 -34.69 -4.36
N VAL A 434 5.04 -33.43 -4.01
CA VAL A 434 4.57 -33.04 -2.67
C VAL A 434 3.34 -32.16 -2.82
N GLN A 435 2.24 -32.53 -2.15
CA GLN A 435 1.08 -31.66 -2.03
C GLN A 435 1.37 -30.55 -1.03
N ASP A 436 0.93 -29.34 -1.34
CA ASP A 436 1.01 -28.22 -0.42
C ASP A 436 0.09 -28.46 0.80
N SER A 437 0.62 -28.32 2.00
CA SER A 437 -0.14 -28.56 3.24
C SER A 437 -1.25 -27.56 3.47
N LEU A 438 -1.16 -26.38 2.88
CA LEU A 438 -2.10 -25.27 3.02
C LEU A 438 -3.00 -25.09 1.80
N ASN A 439 -2.74 -25.83 0.69
CA ASN A 439 -3.55 -25.76 -0.52
C ASN A 439 -3.72 -27.12 -1.17
N LEU A 440 -4.89 -27.75 -0.96
CA LEU A 440 -5.26 -29.06 -1.51
C LEU A 440 -5.19 -29.17 -3.04
N ARG A 441 -5.20 -28.04 -3.73
CA ARG A 441 -5.17 -27.93 -5.21
C ARG A 441 -3.74 -27.74 -5.75
N LYS A 442 -2.76 -27.62 -4.86
CA LYS A 442 -1.39 -27.28 -5.25
C LYS A 442 -0.43 -28.45 -4.97
N TYR A 443 0.33 -28.80 -5.99
CA TYR A 443 1.33 -29.86 -5.94
C TYR A 443 2.63 -29.35 -6.55
N VAL A 444 3.76 -29.78 -5.98
CA VAL A 444 5.08 -29.38 -6.45
C VAL A 444 5.83 -30.62 -6.91
N LEU A 445 6.18 -30.65 -8.19
CA LEU A 445 7.07 -31.66 -8.76
C LEU A 445 8.52 -31.16 -8.68
N ARG A 446 9.38 -31.97 -8.07
CA ARG A 446 10.82 -31.74 -8.02
C ARG A 446 11.56 -32.89 -8.69
N PRO A 447 12.40 -32.63 -9.70
CA PRO A 447 13.25 -33.65 -10.27
C PRO A 447 14.30 -34.14 -9.24
N ASN A 448 14.66 -35.40 -9.32
CA ASN A 448 15.70 -35.98 -8.46
C ASN A 448 17.13 -35.73 -9.02
N VAL A 449 17.25 -34.92 -10.04
CA VAL A 449 18.50 -34.49 -10.67
C VAL A 449 18.66 -32.99 -10.49
N GLU A 450 19.90 -32.56 -10.34
CA GLU A 450 20.24 -31.14 -10.32
C GLU A 450 19.93 -30.52 -11.69
N MET A 451 19.24 -29.39 -11.67
CA MET A 451 18.91 -28.67 -12.90
C MET A 451 20.11 -27.77 -13.28
N LEU A 452 20.54 -27.83 -14.55
CA LEU A 452 21.73 -27.13 -15.02
C LEU A 452 21.39 -26.03 -16.02
N PRO A 453 22.15 -24.94 -16.03
CA PRO A 453 21.98 -23.83 -16.99
C PRO A 453 22.07 -24.29 -18.45
N GLY A 454 21.25 -23.71 -19.32
CA GLY A 454 21.23 -24.03 -20.74
C GLY A 454 20.60 -25.38 -21.10
N TYR A 455 20.07 -26.12 -20.12
CA TYR A 455 19.30 -27.34 -20.36
C TYR A 455 17.84 -27.03 -20.55
N GLU A 456 17.14 -27.88 -21.32
CA GLU A 456 15.70 -27.81 -21.51
C GLU A 456 15.03 -28.92 -20.71
N TYR A 457 14.05 -28.56 -19.88
CA TYR A 457 13.30 -29.48 -19.04
C TYR A 457 11.85 -29.55 -19.47
N PHE A 458 11.29 -30.75 -19.48
CA PHE A 458 9.94 -31.01 -19.93
C PHE A 458 9.18 -31.83 -18.89
N VAL A 459 7.96 -31.39 -18.60
CA VAL A 459 7.00 -32.17 -17.82
C VAL A 459 5.81 -32.46 -18.71
N LYS A 460 5.59 -33.74 -19.02
CA LYS A 460 4.47 -34.21 -19.83
C LYS A 460 3.43 -34.87 -18.93
N VAL A 461 2.20 -34.37 -19.04
CA VAL A 461 1.01 -34.91 -18.39
C VAL A 461 0.19 -35.63 -19.46
N PRO A 462 0.05 -36.96 -19.41
CA PRO A 462 -0.79 -37.67 -20.37
C PRO A 462 -2.29 -37.40 -20.15
N HIS A 463 -3.10 -37.71 -21.15
CA HIS A 463 -4.55 -37.59 -21.06
C HIS A 463 -5.14 -38.51 -19.98
N ARG A 464 -6.18 -38.02 -19.25
CA ARG A 464 -6.96 -38.74 -18.23
C ARG A 464 -6.12 -39.26 -17.04
N LYS A 465 -5.19 -38.47 -16.55
CA LYS A 465 -4.38 -38.80 -15.37
C LYS A 465 -4.87 -38.13 -14.10
N PHE A 466 -5.61 -37.05 -14.23
CA PHE A 466 -6.21 -36.31 -13.14
C PHE A 466 -7.71 -36.21 -13.34
N LYS A 467 -8.47 -36.38 -12.29
CA LYS A 467 -9.91 -36.20 -12.26
C LYS A 467 -10.30 -35.26 -11.12
N ASP A 468 -11.01 -34.20 -11.43
CA ASP A 468 -11.47 -33.26 -10.43
C ASP A 468 -12.80 -33.66 -9.79
N ILE A 469 -13.23 -32.93 -8.77
CA ILE A 469 -14.50 -33.17 -8.06
C ILE A 469 -15.75 -33.05 -8.93
N ASN A 470 -15.66 -32.43 -10.12
CA ASN A 470 -16.75 -32.35 -11.08
C ASN A 470 -16.82 -33.60 -11.98
N GLY A 471 -15.84 -34.52 -11.83
CA GLY A 471 -15.74 -35.73 -12.61
C GLY A 471 -15.07 -35.56 -13.96
N PHE A 472 -14.46 -34.39 -14.23
CA PHE A 472 -13.77 -34.11 -15.48
C PHE A 472 -12.32 -34.58 -15.43
N TYR A 473 -11.86 -35.11 -16.56
CA TYR A 473 -10.47 -35.52 -16.74
C TYR A 473 -9.66 -34.46 -17.46
N ASN A 474 -8.35 -34.45 -17.22
CA ASN A 474 -7.40 -33.58 -17.91
C ASN A 474 -7.18 -34.00 -19.37
N ASP A 475 -6.86 -33.02 -20.20
CA ASP A 475 -6.27 -33.23 -21.51
C ASP A 475 -4.75 -33.41 -21.41
N SER A 476 -4.11 -33.96 -22.46
CA SER A 476 -2.64 -34.06 -22.49
C SER A 476 -2.00 -32.68 -22.55
N THR A 477 -1.04 -32.45 -21.68
CA THR A 477 -0.32 -31.16 -21.56
C THR A 477 1.18 -31.43 -21.43
N GLU A 478 1.99 -30.61 -22.09
CA GLU A 478 3.44 -30.62 -21.90
C GLU A 478 3.93 -29.20 -21.64
N VAL A 479 4.70 -29.02 -20.60
CA VAL A 479 5.36 -27.74 -20.26
C VAL A 479 6.84 -27.90 -20.49
N LYS A 480 7.44 -26.92 -21.17
CA LYS A 480 8.86 -26.79 -21.41
C LYS A 480 9.39 -25.60 -20.62
N VAL A 481 10.50 -25.79 -19.91
CA VAL A 481 11.28 -24.71 -19.33
C VAL A 481 12.74 -24.86 -19.75
N THR A 482 13.36 -23.76 -20.14
CA THR A 482 14.79 -23.71 -20.45
C THR A 482 15.45 -22.84 -19.39
N LEU A 483 16.39 -23.38 -18.63
CA LEU A 483 17.13 -22.57 -17.69
C LEU A 483 17.99 -21.55 -18.44
N PRO A 484 18.07 -20.32 -17.94
CA PRO A 484 18.90 -19.29 -18.56
C PRO A 484 20.35 -19.75 -18.67
N ASN A 485 21.02 -19.31 -19.71
CA ASN A 485 22.47 -19.53 -19.84
C ASN A 485 23.22 -18.50 -18.99
N ASP A 486 24.25 -18.92 -18.27
CA ASP A 486 24.98 -18.08 -17.29
C ASP A 486 25.78 -16.94 -17.90
N ASP A 487 25.98 -16.94 -19.24
CA ASP A 487 26.91 -16.05 -19.95
C ASP A 487 26.72 -14.53 -19.70
N LYS A 488 25.59 -14.13 -19.12
CA LYS A 488 25.27 -12.69 -18.86
C LYS A 488 24.52 -12.49 -17.54
N LEU A 489 24.37 -13.53 -16.75
CA LEU A 489 23.62 -13.49 -15.52
C LEU A 489 24.55 -13.60 -14.32
N SER A 490 24.10 -13.11 -13.19
CA SER A 490 24.88 -13.07 -11.96
C SER A 490 24.16 -13.81 -10.85
N THR A 491 24.92 -14.22 -9.86
CA THR A 491 24.39 -14.85 -8.65
C THR A 491 24.72 -13.98 -7.44
N LEU A 492 23.72 -13.71 -6.62
CA LEU A 492 23.91 -13.15 -5.28
C LEU A 492 23.72 -14.27 -4.27
N SER A 493 24.70 -14.50 -3.41
CA SER A 493 24.63 -15.42 -2.28
C SER A 493 24.62 -14.65 -0.97
N LEU A 494 23.64 -14.93 -0.11
CA LEU A 494 23.55 -14.34 1.22
C LEU A 494 23.88 -15.39 2.27
N ASN A 495 24.95 -15.17 3.04
CA ASN A 495 25.29 -15.97 4.21
C ASN A 495 24.67 -15.33 5.44
N LEU A 496 23.63 -15.94 5.96
CA LEU A 496 22.89 -15.51 7.13
C LEU A 496 23.39 -16.28 8.35
N ILE A 497 23.92 -15.55 9.32
CA ILE A 497 24.50 -16.11 10.54
C ILE A 497 23.79 -15.57 11.79
N ASN A 498 23.93 -16.30 12.89
CA ASN A 498 23.30 -15.98 14.17
C ASN A 498 21.77 -15.88 14.07
N VAL A 499 21.18 -16.78 13.31
CA VAL A 499 19.73 -16.88 13.11
C VAL A 499 19.09 -17.43 14.39
N ASN A 500 18.47 -16.57 15.17
CA ASN A 500 17.89 -16.88 16.48
C ASN A 500 16.35 -16.94 16.48
N ASN A 501 15.73 -16.56 15.37
CA ASN A 501 14.28 -16.60 15.17
C ASN A 501 13.95 -17.09 13.74
N LYS A 502 12.70 -17.06 13.35
CA LYS A 502 12.27 -17.26 11.98
C LYS A 502 12.31 -15.92 11.24
N TYR A 503 12.83 -15.92 10.03
CA TYR A 503 12.96 -14.71 9.21
C TYR A 503 12.45 -14.95 7.80
N ILE A 504 11.83 -13.92 7.23
CA ILE A 504 11.45 -13.86 5.82
C ILE A 504 12.47 -12.95 5.13
N VAL A 505 13.17 -13.48 4.14
CA VAL A 505 14.24 -12.80 3.41
C VAL A 505 13.81 -12.58 1.98
N ASP A 506 13.59 -11.33 1.61
CA ASP A 506 13.10 -10.92 0.30
C ASP A 506 14.18 -10.21 -0.51
N LEU A 507 14.39 -10.66 -1.73
CA LEU A 507 15.11 -9.90 -2.76
C LEU A 507 14.12 -9.01 -3.52
N LEU A 508 14.37 -7.71 -3.52
CA LEU A 508 13.54 -6.72 -4.18
C LEU A 508 14.26 -6.06 -5.35
N ASN A 509 13.48 -5.52 -6.29
CA ASN A 509 14.00 -4.68 -7.36
C ASN A 509 14.53 -3.32 -6.84
N GLU A 510 15.17 -2.52 -7.71
CA GLU A 510 15.72 -1.20 -7.38
C GLU A 510 14.69 -0.25 -6.74
N LYS A 511 13.43 -0.27 -7.20
CA LYS A 511 12.36 0.59 -6.67
C LYS A 511 11.79 0.09 -5.34
N ARG A 512 12.15 -1.10 -4.90
CA ARG A 512 11.65 -1.76 -3.68
C ARG A 512 10.12 -1.94 -3.66
N ASP A 513 9.51 -2.09 -4.83
CA ASP A 513 8.07 -2.25 -5.01
C ASP A 513 7.67 -3.66 -5.46
N LYS A 514 8.65 -4.50 -5.81
CA LYS A 514 8.42 -5.87 -6.27
C LYS A 514 9.38 -6.84 -5.63
N ILE A 515 8.82 -7.87 -5.00
CA ILE A 515 9.58 -9.03 -4.53
C ILE A 515 9.93 -9.90 -5.74
N MET A 516 11.22 -10.12 -5.95
CA MET A 516 11.75 -10.98 -7.01
C MET A 516 11.84 -12.44 -6.56
N ARG A 517 12.30 -12.65 -5.32
CA ARG A 517 12.39 -13.95 -4.65
C ARG A 517 12.24 -13.78 -3.16
N SER A 518 11.78 -14.84 -2.49
CA SER A 518 11.61 -14.89 -1.04
C SER A 518 12.08 -16.22 -0.50
N TYR A 519 12.72 -16.19 0.65
CA TYR A 519 13.08 -17.36 1.46
C TYR A 519 12.55 -17.20 2.87
N VAL A 520 12.19 -18.32 3.49
CA VAL A 520 11.87 -18.37 4.91
C VAL A 520 12.90 -19.26 5.57
N ILE A 521 13.56 -18.75 6.61
CA ILE A 521 14.65 -19.45 7.32
C ILE A 521 14.42 -19.44 8.82
N ASP A 522 14.92 -20.44 9.52
CA ASP A 522 14.89 -20.58 10.98
C ASP A 522 16.24 -21.02 11.59
N LYS A 523 17.28 -21.09 10.76
CA LYS A 523 18.66 -21.45 11.13
C LYS A 523 19.64 -20.81 10.17
N ASP A 524 20.91 -20.77 10.58
CA ASP A 524 22.00 -20.31 9.73
C ASP A 524 21.96 -20.97 8.36
N SER A 525 21.99 -20.18 7.31
CA SER A 525 21.75 -20.64 5.95
C SER A 525 22.44 -19.75 4.93
N THR A 526 22.89 -20.36 3.83
CA THR A 526 23.32 -19.64 2.63
C THR A 526 22.18 -19.66 1.60
N LEU A 527 21.73 -18.48 1.18
CA LEU A 527 20.63 -18.32 0.25
C LEU A 527 21.15 -17.88 -1.12
N PRO A 528 21.09 -18.74 -2.14
CA PRO A 528 21.48 -18.35 -3.50
C PRO A 528 20.32 -17.66 -4.23
N PHE A 529 20.63 -16.56 -4.90
CA PHE A 529 19.76 -15.88 -5.86
C PHE A 529 20.41 -15.90 -7.24
N PRO A 530 20.33 -17.02 -7.98
CA PRO A 530 20.91 -17.15 -9.32
C PRO A 530 20.08 -16.40 -10.37
N TYR A 531 20.64 -16.26 -11.58
CA TYR A 531 19.98 -15.70 -12.78
C TYR A 531 19.55 -14.23 -12.63
N LEU A 532 20.28 -13.45 -11.87
CA LEU A 532 20.03 -12.02 -11.75
C LEU A 532 20.62 -11.26 -12.95
N LYS A 533 19.84 -10.38 -13.53
CA LYS A 533 20.33 -9.40 -14.53
C LYS A 533 21.18 -8.35 -13.83
N SER A 534 22.11 -7.74 -14.56
CA SER A 534 22.81 -6.58 -14.01
C SER A 534 21.83 -5.48 -13.61
N GLY A 535 22.07 -4.87 -12.47
CA GLY A 535 21.16 -3.88 -11.90
C GLY A 535 21.31 -3.72 -10.41
N LYS A 536 20.41 -2.92 -9.84
CA LYS A 536 20.38 -2.67 -8.40
C LYS A 536 19.24 -3.42 -7.73
N TYR A 537 19.56 -4.05 -6.63
CA TYR A 537 18.64 -4.86 -5.83
C TYR A 537 18.74 -4.46 -4.37
N SER A 538 17.74 -4.79 -3.58
CA SER A 538 17.78 -4.62 -2.13
C SER A 538 17.30 -5.88 -1.41
N ILE A 539 17.81 -6.10 -0.22
CA ILE A 539 17.43 -7.20 0.65
C ILE A 539 16.60 -6.63 1.79
N ARG A 540 15.38 -7.13 1.91
CA ARG A 540 14.48 -6.85 3.02
C ARG A 540 14.40 -8.10 3.89
N ILE A 541 14.56 -7.92 5.20
CA ILE A 541 14.46 -9.02 6.17
C ILE A 541 13.37 -8.64 7.17
N THR A 542 12.43 -9.56 7.36
CA THR A 542 11.36 -9.44 8.34
C THR A 542 11.53 -10.50 9.41
N GLU A 543 11.47 -10.11 10.67
CA GLU A 543 11.48 -11.04 11.79
C GLU A 543 10.06 -11.60 12.01
N ASP A 544 9.86 -12.89 11.71
CA ASP A 544 8.60 -13.63 11.92
C ASP A 544 8.55 -14.13 13.37
N VAL A 545 8.07 -13.29 14.26
CA VAL A 545 8.08 -13.53 15.71
C VAL A 545 7.20 -14.71 16.11
N ASN A 546 6.05 -14.85 15.47
CA ASN A 546 5.09 -15.92 15.77
C ASN A 546 5.30 -17.19 14.93
N ARG A 547 6.29 -17.18 14.04
CA ARG A 547 6.73 -18.31 13.20
C ARG A 547 5.65 -18.84 12.23
N ASN A 548 4.72 -18.00 11.82
CA ASN A 548 3.65 -18.40 10.91
C ASN A 548 4.02 -18.31 9.41
N GLY A 549 5.16 -17.71 9.07
CA GLY A 549 5.65 -17.54 7.70
C GLY A 549 4.98 -16.38 6.94
N VAL A 550 4.27 -15.51 7.64
CA VAL A 550 3.55 -14.35 7.08
C VAL A 550 3.95 -13.10 7.85
N VAL A 551 4.12 -11.99 7.16
CA VAL A 551 4.39 -10.70 7.82
C VAL A 551 3.14 -10.24 8.56
N ASP A 552 3.22 -10.13 9.89
CA ASP A 552 2.11 -9.71 10.72
C ASP A 552 2.13 -8.21 11.04
N THR A 553 0.94 -7.63 11.03
CA THR A 553 0.72 -6.23 11.39
C THR A 553 0.59 -6.06 12.91
N GLY A 554 0.63 -4.80 13.38
CA GLY A 554 0.41 -4.47 14.78
C GLY A 554 -1.07 -4.47 15.19
N ASN A 555 -1.28 -4.31 16.49
CA ASN A 555 -2.59 -4.10 17.12
C ASN A 555 -2.44 -3.02 18.20
N LEU A 556 -3.17 -1.92 18.06
CA LEU A 556 -3.07 -0.77 18.94
C LEU A 556 -3.56 -1.08 20.36
N LEU A 557 -4.73 -1.73 20.48
CA LEU A 557 -5.33 -2.02 21.79
C LEU A 557 -4.57 -3.08 22.58
N GLU A 558 -3.86 -3.98 21.89
CA GLU A 558 -2.97 -4.97 22.50
C GLU A 558 -1.56 -4.44 22.74
N HIS A 559 -1.27 -3.18 22.39
CA HIS A 559 0.07 -2.59 22.38
C HIS A 559 1.11 -3.44 21.63
N LYS A 560 0.67 -4.08 20.55
CA LYS A 560 1.51 -4.92 19.70
C LYS A 560 1.99 -4.15 18.49
N GLN A 561 3.30 -3.94 18.39
CA GLN A 561 3.92 -3.36 17.19
C GLN A 561 3.84 -4.34 15.99
N PRO A 562 3.85 -3.85 14.74
CA PRO A 562 4.05 -4.71 13.58
C PRO A 562 5.40 -5.42 13.65
N GLU A 563 5.51 -6.57 12.99
CA GLU A 563 6.77 -7.28 12.91
C GLU A 563 7.88 -6.40 12.33
N LYS A 564 9.08 -6.52 12.93
CA LYS A 564 10.21 -5.66 12.59
C LYS A 564 10.73 -5.99 11.20
N VAL A 565 10.73 -4.99 10.33
CA VAL A 565 11.24 -5.05 8.96
C VAL A 565 12.48 -4.19 8.86
N LEU A 566 13.56 -4.72 8.30
CA LEU A 566 14.79 -3.97 8.06
C LEU A 566 15.30 -4.22 6.63
N PHE A 567 15.96 -3.21 6.07
CA PHE A 567 16.75 -3.38 4.86
C PHE A 567 18.22 -3.59 5.21
N TYR A 568 18.83 -4.59 4.58
CA TYR A 568 20.27 -4.76 4.67
C TYR A 568 20.98 -3.52 4.12
N LYS A 569 21.92 -2.99 4.89
CA LYS A 569 22.74 -1.82 4.54
C LYS A 569 24.16 -2.27 4.27
N LEU A 570 24.73 -1.82 3.16
CA LEU A 570 26.15 -1.95 2.88
C LEU A 570 26.97 -1.05 3.83
N GLU A 571 28.29 -1.22 3.86
CA GLU A 571 29.20 -0.45 4.70
C GLU A 571 29.09 1.08 4.47
N ASP A 572 28.75 1.50 3.25
CA ASP A 572 28.52 2.91 2.89
C ASP A 572 27.13 3.44 3.33
N GLY A 573 26.31 2.60 3.97
CA GLY A 573 24.96 2.92 4.43
C GLY A 573 23.88 2.82 3.36
N THR A 574 24.23 2.46 2.10
CA THR A 574 23.24 2.27 1.05
C THR A 574 22.50 0.93 1.22
N VAL A 575 21.23 0.90 0.81
CA VAL A 575 20.39 -0.32 0.82
C VAL A 575 20.31 -0.98 -0.57
N LEU A 576 20.99 -0.41 -1.57
CA LEU A 576 20.99 -0.91 -2.94
C LEU A 576 22.31 -1.62 -3.24
N ILE A 577 22.23 -2.91 -3.48
CA ILE A 577 23.34 -3.74 -3.92
C ILE A 577 23.43 -3.64 -5.44
N ASN A 578 24.54 -3.13 -5.97
CA ASN A 578 24.78 -3.10 -7.40
C ASN A 578 25.39 -4.41 -7.85
N ILE A 579 24.69 -5.14 -8.73
CA ILE A 579 25.13 -6.43 -9.28
C ILE A 579 25.56 -6.20 -10.74
N PRO A 580 26.87 -6.31 -11.05
CA PRO A 580 27.38 -6.29 -12.42
C PRO A 580 26.96 -7.55 -13.19
N GLU A 581 27.18 -7.55 -14.51
CA GLU A 581 27.03 -8.77 -15.33
C GLU A 581 28.10 -9.81 -14.99
N MET A 582 27.77 -11.09 -15.12
CA MET A 582 28.69 -12.24 -14.98
C MET A 582 29.45 -12.24 -13.64
N THR A 583 28.77 -11.88 -12.56
CA THR A 583 29.41 -11.74 -11.24
C THR A 583 28.75 -12.69 -10.24
N GLU A 584 29.58 -13.37 -9.48
CA GLU A 584 29.17 -14.03 -8.23
C GLU A 584 29.47 -13.07 -7.08
N LEU A 585 28.43 -12.61 -6.40
CA LEU A 585 28.53 -11.70 -5.28
C LEU A 585 28.07 -12.41 -4.00
N GLU A 586 28.87 -12.28 -2.95
CA GLU A 586 28.56 -12.84 -1.64
C GLU A 586 28.41 -11.72 -0.61
N GLN A 587 27.38 -11.85 0.25
CA GLN A 587 27.14 -10.92 1.35
C GLN A 587 26.95 -11.71 2.63
N ASN A 588 27.64 -11.30 3.71
CA ASN A 588 27.49 -11.88 5.05
C ASN A 588 26.60 -10.97 5.88
N ILE A 589 25.56 -11.51 6.46
CA ILE A 589 24.57 -10.77 7.27
C ILE A 589 24.44 -11.43 8.63
N ASP A 590 24.83 -10.71 9.67
CA ASP A 590 24.60 -11.11 11.06
C ASP A 590 23.22 -10.60 11.51
N LEU A 591 22.27 -11.53 11.65
CA LEU A 591 20.89 -11.19 12.00
C LEU A 591 20.77 -10.73 13.46
N ALA A 592 21.58 -11.27 14.38
CA ALA A 592 21.57 -10.84 15.75
C ALA A 592 22.08 -9.40 15.92
N GLU A 593 23.03 -8.96 15.08
CA GLU A 593 23.50 -7.58 15.05
C GLU A 593 22.51 -6.66 14.36
N MET A 594 21.93 -7.10 13.24
CA MET A 594 20.99 -6.30 12.44
C MET A 594 19.71 -5.98 13.19
N PHE A 595 19.23 -6.89 14.04
CA PHE A 595 17.95 -6.76 14.77
C PHE A 595 18.10 -6.30 16.23
N LYS A 596 19.31 -5.91 16.64
CA LYS A 596 19.52 -5.21 17.92
C LYS A 596 18.77 -3.88 17.88
#